data_991e336adc8708d96412ca0ba93b2ef5
#
_entry.id   991e336adc8708d96412ca0ba93b2ef5
#
_cell.length_a   1.000
_cell.length_b   1.000
_cell.length_c   1.000
_cell.angle_alpha   90.00
_cell.angle_beta   90.00
_cell.angle_gamma   90.00
#
_symmetry.space_group_name_H-M   'P 1'
#
loop_
_entity.id
_entity.type
_entity.pdbx_description
1 polymer ?
#
loop_
_entity_poly.entity_id
_entity_poly.type
_entity_poly.pdbx_seq_one_letter_code
_entity_poly.pdbx_strand_id
1 'polypeptide(L)'
;MLIALVLIAAQLFAFETEKVFQGKNLQQWIKELDSDPEVARKIVIISALGMFDLQALPILEKLALNSDQEIRTKSISTLQQMGKTAVPTLAKISTNGPKGARLLALTAIAGLGEDAVVALTELCILTEHFDKDTKLRALAALGTLGTQGYPALPFLIDSFQSPERDIAELALRSMAQVCGWGNNQPGGDLIEASMKLAPAKGEPGVLVLAKLLKNIDAEVRIKAAILLGGMGPKASKAMPELQGALQDKNEKVIDAAFDAILKIKP
;
A
#
# COMPACT_ATOMS: atom_id res chain seq x y z
N MET A 1 -0.22 -56.66 -7.10
CA MET A 1 0.06 -56.38 -5.68
C MET A 1 0.63 -54.97 -5.47
N LEU A 2 1.63 -54.53 -6.28
CA LEU A 2 2.23 -53.18 -6.13
C LEU A 2 1.25 -52.01 -6.36
N ILE A 3 0.36 -52.13 -7.35
CA ILE A 3 -0.63 -51.06 -7.68
C ILE A 3 -1.68 -50.90 -6.56
N ALA A 4 -2.08 -51.97 -5.90
CA ALA A 4 -3.00 -51.89 -4.75
C ALA A 4 -2.33 -51.25 -3.52
N LEU A 5 -1.03 -51.49 -3.31
CA LEU A 5 -0.25 -50.86 -2.25
C LEU A 5 -0.03 -49.36 -2.49
N VAL A 6 0.17 -48.94 -3.75
CA VAL A 6 0.30 -47.54 -4.14
C VAL A 6 -1.05 -46.78 -3.97
N LEU A 7 -2.17 -47.42 -4.32
CA LEU A 7 -3.50 -46.87 -4.12
C LEU A 7 -3.87 -46.77 -2.63
N ILE A 8 -3.50 -47.74 -1.81
CA ILE A 8 -3.72 -47.70 -0.36
C ILE A 8 -2.78 -46.65 0.29
N ALA A 9 -1.54 -46.52 -0.18
CA ALA A 9 -0.63 -45.48 0.29
C ALA A 9 -1.12 -44.09 -0.14
N ALA A 10 -1.65 -43.92 -1.35
CA ALA A 10 -2.25 -42.70 -1.80
C ALA A 10 -3.53 -42.33 -1.00
N GLN A 11 -4.34 -43.32 -0.63
CA GLN A 11 -5.49 -43.11 0.28
C GLN A 11 -5.06 -42.84 1.74
N LEU A 12 -3.95 -43.40 2.20
CA LEU A 12 -3.42 -43.12 3.53
C LEU A 12 -2.71 -41.74 3.62
N PHE A 13 -2.14 -41.27 2.51
CA PHE A 13 -1.61 -39.88 2.41
C PHE A 13 -2.73 -38.82 2.23
N ALA A 14 -3.92 -39.22 1.79
CA ALA A 14 -5.11 -38.35 1.68
C ALA A 14 -5.87 -38.17 3.01
N PHE A 15 -5.43 -38.79 4.09
CA PHE A 15 -5.84 -38.43 5.45
C PHE A 15 -5.03 -37.23 5.95
N GLU A 16 -5.04 -36.12 5.23
CA GLU A 16 -4.98 -34.82 5.89
C GLU A 16 -6.19 -34.80 6.83
N THR A 17 -5.94 -34.83 8.11
CA THR A 17 -7.01 -34.76 9.13
C THR A 17 -7.79 -33.49 8.85
N GLU A 18 -9.02 -33.66 8.32
CA GLU A 18 -9.88 -32.55 7.94
C GLU A 18 -9.96 -31.58 9.11
N LYS A 19 -9.53 -30.33 8.89
CA LYS A 19 -9.47 -29.33 9.93
C LYS A 19 -10.86 -29.13 10.54
N VAL A 20 -10.97 -29.30 11.85
CA VAL A 20 -12.23 -29.20 12.61
C VAL A 20 -12.10 -28.07 13.63
N PHE A 21 -13.09 -27.17 13.68
CA PHE A 21 -13.19 -26.14 14.68
C PHE A 21 -14.56 -26.21 15.37
N GLN A 22 -14.56 -26.29 16.71
CA GLN A 22 -15.78 -26.46 17.51
C GLN A 22 -16.67 -27.65 17.06
N GLY A 23 -16.03 -28.76 16.72
CA GLY A 23 -16.71 -29.99 16.30
C GLY A 23 -17.27 -29.97 14.88
N LYS A 24 -17.01 -28.96 14.07
CA LYS A 24 -17.47 -28.82 12.70
C LYS A 24 -16.31 -28.58 11.74
N ASN A 25 -16.37 -29.23 10.58
CA ASN A 25 -15.50 -28.95 9.46
C ASN A 25 -15.97 -27.73 8.65
N LEU A 26 -15.17 -27.27 7.66
CA LEU A 26 -15.51 -26.12 6.83
C LEU A 26 -16.89 -26.28 6.14
N GLN A 27 -17.18 -27.44 5.58
CA GLN A 27 -18.42 -27.69 4.84
C GLN A 27 -19.66 -27.62 5.75
N GLN A 28 -19.53 -28.06 6.99
CA GLN A 28 -20.61 -27.98 7.98
C GLN A 28 -20.89 -26.53 8.39
N TRP A 29 -19.84 -25.68 8.53
CA TRP A 29 -19.99 -24.25 8.77
C TRP A 29 -20.61 -23.51 7.57
N ILE A 30 -20.24 -23.89 6.33
CA ILE A 30 -20.84 -23.34 5.10
C ILE A 30 -22.30 -23.70 5.01
N LYS A 31 -22.65 -24.97 5.24
CA LYS A 31 -24.04 -25.44 5.22
C LYS A 31 -24.91 -24.70 6.24
N GLU A 32 -24.36 -24.41 7.40
CA GLU A 32 -25.07 -23.63 8.41
C GLU A 32 -25.25 -22.16 7.96
N LEU A 33 -24.23 -21.55 7.33
CA LEU A 33 -24.33 -20.21 6.76
C LEU A 33 -25.40 -20.14 5.66
N ASP A 34 -25.49 -21.17 4.79
CA ASP A 34 -26.45 -21.24 3.69
C ASP A 34 -27.90 -21.44 4.16
N SER A 35 -28.12 -21.87 5.40
CA SER A 35 -29.47 -21.91 6.01
C SER A 35 -29.99 -20.51 6.39
N ASP A 36 -29.24 -19.46 6.06
CA ASP A 36 -29.55 -18.05 6.31
C ASP A 36 -29.89 -17.73 7.79
N PRO A 37 -29.00 -18.05 8.74
CA PRO A 37 -29.26 -17.78 10.14
C PRO A 37 -29.28 -16.27 10.45
N GLU A 38 -29.78 -15.91 11.62
CA GLU A 38 -29.74 -14.52 12.09
C GLU A 38 -28.32 -13.91 12.06
N VAL A 39 -28.22 -12.59 11.95
CA VAL A 39 -26.95 -11.85 11.83
C VAL A 39 -25.96 -12.22 12.93
N ALA A 40 -26.44 -12.29 14.19
CA ALA A 40 -25.58 -12.67 15.33
C ALA A 40 -24.93 -14.06 15.13
N ARG A 41 -25.67 -15.01 14.56
CA ARG A 41 -25.14 -16.35 14.26
C ARG A 41 -24.18 -16.33 13.08
N LYS A 42 -24.46 -15.54 12.03
CA LYS A 42 -23.54 -15.33 10.90
C LYS A 42 -22.19 -14.79 11.39
N ILE A 43 -22.18 -13.86 12.33
CA ILE A 43 -20.94 -13.32 12.94
C ILE A 43 -20.09 -14.40 13.60
N VAL A 44 -20.73 -15.34 14.30
CA VAL A 44 -20.05 -16.50 14.90
C VAL A 44 -19.46 -17.41 13.81
N ILE A 45 -20.25 -17.71 12.78
CA ILE A 45 -19.80 -18.53 11.63
C ILE A 45 -18.60 -17.87 10.93
N ILE A 46 -18.66 -16.56 10.65
CA ILE A 46 -17.57 -15.80 10.03
C ILE A 46 -16.28 -15.92 10.85
N SER A 47 -16.39 -15.84 12.18
CA SER A 47 -15.22 -16.03 13.06
C SER A 47 -14.66 -17.46 12.97
N ALA A 48 -15.53 -18.46 12.89
CA ALA A 48 -15.12 -19.86 12.73
C ALA A 48 -14.47 -20.11 11.37
N LEU A 49 -14.97 -19.49 10.29
CA LEU A 49 -14.40 -19.58 8.93
C LEU A 49 -12.94 -19.11 8.91
N GLY A 50 -12.57 -18.08 9.67
CA GLY A 50 -11.19 -17.60 9.77
C GLY A 50 -10.19 -18.65 10.26
N MET A 51 -10.66 -19.74 10.86
CA MET A 51 -9.81 -20.83 11.32
C MET A 51 -9.43 -21.82 10.20
N PHE A 52 -10.04 -21.71 9.01
CA PHE A 52 -9.85 -22.64 7.89
C PHE A 52 -8.88 -22.13 6.80
N ASP A 53 -8.08 -21.14 7.13
CA ASP A 53 -7.01 -20.59 6.26
C ASP A 53 -7.47 -20.29 4.83
N LEU A 54 -6.68 -20.66 3.82
CA LEU A 54 -6.95 -20.36 2.41
C LEU A 54 -8.31 -20.90 1.91
N GLN A 55 -8.80 -21.98 2.49
CA GLN A 55 -10.06 -22.61 2.04
C GLN A 55 -11.28 -21.74 2.31
N ALA A 56 -11.24 -20.86 3.32
CA ALA A 56 -12.32 -19.98 3.68
C ALA A 56 -12.29 -18.62 2.92
N LEU A 57 -11.18 -18.26 2.26
CA LEU A 57 -11.04 -16.96 1.61
C LEU A 57 -12.15 -16.64 0.60
N PRO A 58 -12.59 -17.54 -0.29
CA PRO A 58 -13.66 -17.21 -1.26
C PRO A 58 -14.99 -16.86 -0.59
N ILE A 59 -15.31 -17.53 0.51
CA ILE A 59 -16.54 -17.30 1.26
C ILE A 59 -16.45 -15.98 2.05
N LEU A 60 -15.32 -15.74 2.72
CA LEU A 60 -15.08 -14.49 3.42
C LEU A 60 -15.05 -13.29 2.47
N GLU A 61 -14.51 -13.43 1.25
CA GLU A 61 -14.60 -12.42 0.20
C GLU A 61 -16.04 -12.08 -0.14
N LYS A 62 -16.89 -13.11 -0.40
CA LYS A 62 -18.31 -12.92 -0.69
C LYS A 62 -19.05 -12.21 0.46
N LEU A 63 -18.77 -12.59 1.71
CA LEU A 63 -19.37 -11.99 2.88
C LEU A 63 -18.87 -10.55 3.14
N ALA A 64 -17.61 -10.25 2.79
CA ALA A 64 -17.05 -8.92 2.86
C ALA A 64 -17.72 -7.92 1.88
N LEU A 65 -18.43 -8.41 0.87
CA LEU A 65 -19.20 -7.61 -0.09
C LEU A 65 -20.69 -7.51 0.29
N ASN A 66 -21.10 -8.07 1.42
CA ASN A 66 -22.50 -8.08 1.87
C ASN A 66 -23.03 -6.66 2.09
N SER A 67 -24.33 -6.46 1.83
CA SER A 67 -25.01 -5.18 2.10
C SER A 67 -25.10 -4.86 3.58
N ASP A 68 -25.23 -5.88 4.43
CA ASP A 68 -25.23 -5.71 5.88
C ASP A 68 -23.85 -5.28 6.38
N GLN A 69 -23.84 -4.20 7.17
CA GLN A 69 -22.59 -3.58 7.65
C GLN A 69 -21.88 -4.47 8.67
N GLU A 70 -22.59 -5.16 9.53
CA GLU A 70 -21.99 -5.99 10.58
C GLU A 70 -21.32 -7.22 9.96
N ILE A 71 -22.01 -7.89 9.02
CA ILE A 71 -21.45 -9.02 8.26
C ILE A 71 -20.22 -8.60 7.49
N ARG A 72 -20.28 -7.47 6.76
CA ARG A 72 -19.17 -6.92 6.01
C ARG A 72 -17.98 -6.62 6.89
N THR A 73 -18.20 -5.88 7.98
CA THR A 73 -17.14 -5.49 8.93
C THR A 73 -16.49 -6.71 9.57
N LYS A 74 -17.30 -7.67 10.01
CA LYS A 74 -16.80 -8.90 10.62
C LYS A 74 -15.98 -9.74 9.64
N SER A 75 -16.43 -9.86 8.40
CA SER A 75 -15.71 -10.61 7.36
C SER A 75 -14.35 -10.01 7.06
N ILE A 76 -14.28 -8.68 6.88
CA ILE A 76 -13.01 -7.97 6.64
C ILE A 76 -12.10 -8.04 7.86
N SER A 77 -12.63 -7.89 9.07
CA SER A 77 -11.86 -8.08 10.30
C SER A 77 -11.30 -9.50 10.44
N THR A 78 -12.09 -10.52 10.05
CA THR A 78 -11.63 -11.91 10.03
C THR A 78 -10.52 -12.12 8.99
N LEU A 79 -10.65 -11.56 7.79
CA LEU A 79 -9.58 -11.57 6.78
C LEU A 79 -8.30 -10.89 7.31
N GLN A 80 -8.43 -9.76 8.01
CA GLN A 80 -7.29 -9.09 8.63
C GLN A 80 -6.60 -9.99 9.68
N GLN A 81 -7.38 -10.69 10.52
CA GLN A 81 -6.84 -11.62 11.52
C GLN A 81 -6.10 -12.82 10.89
N MET A 82 -6.47 -13.21 9.67
CA MET A 82 -5.75 -14.23 8.90
C MET A 82 -4.38 -13.75 8.41
N GLY A 83 -4.08 -12.46 8.54
CA GLY A 83 -2.77 -11.89 8.25
C GLY A 83 -2.40 -11.92 6.77
N LYS A 84 -1.12 -12.14 6.49
CA LYS A 84 -0.52 -12.09 5.16
C LYS A 84 -1.24 -12.94 4.10
N THR A 85 -1.79 -14.08 4.49
CA THR A 85 -2.48 -15.00 3.56
C THR A 85 -3.75 -14.40 2.96
N ALA A 86 -4.41 -13.47 3.65
CA ALA A 86 -5.63 -12.81 3.18
C ALA A 86 -5.36 -11.49 2.43
N VAL A 87 -4.13 -11.00 2.37
CA VAL A 87 -3.78 -9.73 1.70
C VAL A 87 -4.25 -9.68 0.25
N PRO A 88 -4.06 -10.72 -0.59
CA PRO A 88 -4.57 -10.69 -1.97
C PRO A 88 -6.09 -10.54 -2.05
N THR A 89 -6.83 -11.17 -1.13
CA THR A 89 -8.29 -11.05 -1.04
C THR A 89 -8.70 -9.64 -0.61
N LEU A 90 -8.03 -9.06 0.41
CA LEU A 90 -8.26 -7.67 0.85
C LEU A 90 -7.93 -6.68 -0.27
N ALA A 91 -6.85 -6.87 -1.01
CA ALA A 91 -6.47 -6.05 -2.16
C ALA A 91 -7.56 -6.10 -3.26
N LYS A 92 -8.08 -7.27 -3.59
CA LYS A 92 -9.18 -7.45 -4.53
C LYS A 92 -10.46 -6.74 -4.07
N ILE A 93 -10.81 -6.81 -2.78
CA ILE A 93 -11.96 -6.09 -2.21
C ILE A 93 -11.73 -4.58 -2.28
N SER A 94 -10.50 -4.11 -2.05
CA SER A 94 -10.16 -2.69 -2.07
C SER A 94 -10.23 -2.08 -3.47
N THR A 95 -10.03 -2.85 -4.53
CA THR A 95 -10.11 -2.38 -5.92
C THR A 95 -11.52 -2.51 -6.50
N ASN A 96 -12.18 -3.65 -6.29
CA ASN A 96 -13.41 -4.02 -7.00
C ASN A 96 -14.68 -3.92 -6.13
N GLY A 97 -14.53 -3.77 -4.81
CA GLY A 97 -15.66 -3.74 -3.88
C GLY A 97 -16.41 -2.41 -3.86
N PRO A 98 -17.66 -2.41 -3.35
CA PRO A 98 -18.39 -1.17 -3.10
C PRO A 98 -17.64 -0.29 -2.07
N LYS A 99 -17.91 1.03 -2.07
CA LYS A 99 -17.18 2.01 -1.23
C LYS A 99 -17.00 1.55 0.21
N GLY A 100 -18.06 1.07 0.86
CA GLY A 100 -17.99 0.62 2.26
C GLY A 100 -17.02 -0.54 2.49
N ALA A 101 -17.03 -1.55 1.61
CA ALA A 101 -16.09 -2.68 1.67
C ALA A 101 -14.66 -2.25 1.33
N ARG A 102 -14.50 -1.40 0.30
CA ARG A 102 -13.22 -0.85 -0.13
C ARG A 102 -12.50 -0.14 1.01
N LEU A 103 -13.18 0.79 1.68
CA LEU A 103 -12.59 1.57 2.76
C LEU A 103 -12.22 0.70 3.96
N LEU A 104 -13.02 -0.30 4.30
CA LEU A 104 -12.71 -1.27 5.35
C LEU A 104 -11.51 -2.14 4.98
N ALA A 105 -11.46 -2.65 3.73
CA ALA A 105 -10.34 -3.46 3.25
C ALA A 105 -9.01 -2.67 3.26
N LEU A 106 -9.02 -1.40 2.82
CA LEU A 106 -7.85 -0.53 2.90
C LEU A 106 -7.39 -0.30 4.34
N THR A 107 -8.33 -0.15 5.28
CA THR A 107 -8.00 -0.02 6.71
C THR A 107 -7.40 -1.31 7.24
N ALA A 108 -7.94 -2.48 6.83
CA ALA A 108 -7.40 -3.77 7.23
C ALA A 108 -5.98 -3.99 6.68
N ILE A 109 -5.74 -3.64 5.40
CA ILE A 109 -4.41 -3.68 4.78
C ILE A 109 -3.43 -2.80 5.54
N ALA A 110 -3.81 -1.56 5.87
CA ALA A 110 -2.98 -0.66 6.66
C ALA A 110 -2.65 -1.23 8.05
N GLY A 111 -3.60 -1.92 8.68
CA GLY A 111 -3.39 -2.58 9.97
C GLY A 111 -2.45 -3.80 9.94
N LEU A 112 -2.21 -4.38 8.76
CA LEU A 112 -1.24 -5.46 8.57
C LEU A 112 0.20 -4.95 8.38
N GLY A 113 0.39 -3.67 8.14
CA GLY A 113 1.72 -3.08 8.02
C GLY A 113 2.55 -3.73 6.91
N GLU A 114 3.79 -4.07 7.21
CA GLU A 114 4.75 -4.63 6.24
C GLU A 114 4.30 -5.97 5.63
N ASP A 115 3.48 -6.74 6.33
CA ASP A 115 2.92 -7.99 5.82
C ASP A 115 2.03 -7.78 4.58
N ALA A 116 1.54 -6.56 4.37
CA ALA A 116 0.67 -6.19 3.26
C ALA A 116 1.42 -5.77 1.98
N VAL A 117 2.74 -5.91 1.91
CA VAL A 117 3.55 -5.50 0.75
C VAL A 117 3.08 -6.12 -0.58
N VAL A 118 2.45 -7.28 -0.54
CA VAL A 118 1.89 -7.95 -1.73
C VAL A 118 0.79 -7.11 -2.39
N ALA A 119 0.11 -6.21 -1.65
CA ALA A 119 -0.92 -5.30 -2.17
C ALA A 119 -0.35 -3.97 -2.70
N LEU A 120 0.98 -3.81 -2.78
CA LEU A 120 1.63 -2.55 -3.14
C LEU A 120 1.11 -1.97 -4.47
N THR A 121 0.97 -2.81 -5.50
CA THR A 121 0.52 -2.38 -6.83
C THR A 121 -0.90 -1.84 -6.79
N GLU A 122 -1.82 -2.55 -6.14
CA GLU A 122 -3.21 -2.15 -5.99
C GLU A 122 -3.33 -0.86 -5.17
N LEU A 123 -2.54 -0.72 -4.11
CA LEU A 123 -2.50 0.49 -3.32
C LEU A 123 -2.01 1.70 -4.14
N CYS A 124 -0.98 1.53 -4.98
CA CYS A 124 -0.51 2.59 -5.89
C CYS A 124 -1.61 3.03 -6.85
N ILE A 125 -2.34 2.09 -7.47
CA ILE A 125 -3.47 2.39 -8.37
C ILE A 125 -4.55 3.20 -7.63
N LEU A 126 -4.83 2.86 -6.38
CA LEU A 126 -5.87 3.51 -5.58
C LEU A 126 -5.50 4.92 -5.10
N THR A 127 -4.23 5.33 -5.18
CA THR A 127 -3.85 6.74 -4.95
C THR A 127 -4.38 7.67 -6.04
N GLU A 128 -4.73 7.15 -7.21
CA GLU A 128 -5.31 7.91 -8.33
C GLU A 128 -6.84 7.81 -8.40
N HIS A 129 -7.46 7.08 -7.45
CA HIS A 129 -8.91 6.88 -7.45
C HIS A 129 -9.69 8.21 -7.34
N PHE A 130 -10.85 8.31 -8.00
CA PHE A 130 -11.67 9.53 -7.99
C PHE A 130 -12.27 9.86 -6.61
N ASP A 131 -12.52 8.86 -5.76
CA ASP A 131 -13.06 9.03 -4.41
C ASP A 131 -11.94 9.38 -3.43
N LYS A 132 -12.04 10.55 -2.81
CA LYS A 132 -11.04 11.10 -1.89
C LYS A 132 -10.76 10.19 -0.69
N ASP A 133 -11.81 9.61 -0.08
CA ASP A 133 -11.61 8.73 1.08
C ASP A 133 -10.78 7.50 0.72
N THR A 134 -10.97 6.99 -0.51
CA THR A 134 -10.18 5.88 -1.05
C THR A 134 -8.72 6.28 -1.23
N LYS A 135 -8.45 7.46 -1.83
CA LYS A 135 -7.08 7.99 -1.95
C LYS A 135 -6.39 8.10 -0.61
N LEU A 136 -7.02 8.75 0.36
CA LEU A 136 -6.45 8.96 1.69
C LEU A 136 -6.13 7.63 2.37
N ARG A 137 -7.01 6.64 2.30
CA ARG A 137 -6.74 5.32 2.91
C ARG A 137 -5.65 4.54 2.17
N ALA A 138 -5.58 4.64 0.84
CA ALA A 138 -4.50 4.03 0.06
C ALA A 138 -3.14 4.63 0.41
N LEU A 139 -3.06 5.97 0.51
CA LEU A 139 -1.84 6.66 0.94
C LEU A 139 -1.42 6.24 2.35
N ALA A 140 -2.37 6.17 3.30
CA ALA A 140 -2.08 5.71 4.65
C ALA A 140 -1.57 4.26 4.66
N ALA A 141 -2.20 3.37 3.89
CA ALA A 141 -1.77 1.98 3.79
C ALA A 141 -0.36 1.85 3.17
N LEU A 142 -0.03 2.65 2.15
CA LEU A 142 1.33 2.69 1.59
C LEU A 142 2.36 3.09 2.65
N GLY A 143 2.05 4.05 3.50
CA GLY A 143 2.94 4.47 4.59
C GLY A 143 3.22 3.33 5.58
N THR A 144 2.21 2.52 5.92
CA THR A 144 2.36 1.42 6.89
C THR A 144 3.22 0.25 6.38
N LEU A 145 3.47 0.17 5.06
CA LEU A 145 4.40 -0.82 4.50
C LEU A 145 5.86 -0.56 4.91
N GLY A 146 6.16 0.54 5.58
CA GLY A 146 7.51 0.90 5.96
C GLY A 146 8.45 0.92 4.77
N THR A 147 9.69 0.49 4.96
CA THR A 147 10.70 0.52 3.89
C THR A 147 10.38 -0.39 2.70
N GLN A 148 9.48 -1.34 2.85
CA GLN A 148 9.01 -2.19 1.75
C GLN A 148 8.08 -1.43 0.78
N GLY A 149 7.45 -0.35 1.23
CA GLY A 149 6.67 0.59 0.41
C GLY A 149 7.50 1.52 -0.48
N TYR A 150 8.83 1.43 -0.43
CA TYR A 150 9.73 2.29 -1.19
C TYR A 150 9.43 2.38 -2.71
N PRO A 151 9.02 1.31 -3.41
CA PRO A 151 8.63 1.41 -4.82
C PRO A 151 7.41 2.31 -5.09
N ALA A 152 6.58 2.61 -4.06
CA ALA A 152 5.44 3.51 -4.18
C ALA A 152 5.83 5.01 -4.11
N LEU A 153 7.06 5.37 -3.86
CA LEU A 153 7.50 6.77 -3.75
C LEU A 153 7.05 7.66 -4.91
N PRO A 154 7.11 7.24 -6.19
CA PRO A 154 6.61 8.07 -7.29
C PRO A 154 5.13 8.48 -7.11
N PHE A 155 4.28 7.57 -6.66
CA PHE A 155 2.85 7.81 -6.43
C PHE A 155 2.61 8.71 -5.21
N LEU A 156 3.41 8.55 -4.15
CA LEU A 156 3.36 9.40 -2.97
C LEU A 156 3.79 10.83 -3.31
N ILE A 157 4.81 11.02 -4.16
CA ILE A 157 5.27 12.33 -4.63
C ILE A 157 4.20 13.01 -5.48
N ASP A 158 3.58 12.28 -6.41
CA ASP A 158 2.49 12.82 -7.23
C ASP A 158 1.30 13.24 -6.35
N SER A 159 0.96 12.44 -5.33
CA SER A 159 -0.08 12.78 -4.35
C SER A 159 0.30 13.97 -3.47
N PHE A 160 1.58 14.13 -3.12
CA PHE A 160 2.07 15.31 -2.39
C PHE A 160 1.91 16.61 -3.17
N GLN A 161 1.93 16.55 -4.50
CA GLN A 161 1.67 17.72 -5.37
C GLN A 161 0.18 18.05 -5.51
N SER A 162 -0.71 17.31 -4.85
CA SER A 162 -2.15 17.56 -4.88
C SER A 162 -2.47 18.96 -4.36
N PRO A 163 -3.42 19.69 -4.99
CA PRO A 163 -3.93 20.95 -4.46
C PRO A 163 -4.74 20.73 -3.16
N GLU A 164 -5.16 19.52 -2.88
CA GLU A 164 -5.90 19.16 -1.67
C GLU A 164 -4.91 18.94 -0.51
N ARG A 165 -4.94 19.86 0.44
CA ARG A 165 -3.99 19.91 1.56
C ARG A 165 -3.89 18.61 2.35
N ASP A 166 -5.02 17.97 2.65
CA ASP A 166 -5.06 16.72 3.42
C ASP A 166 -4.44 15.54 2.66
N ILE A 167 -4.59 15.49 1.34
CA ILE A 167 -3.91 14.51 0.48
C ILE A 167 -2.41 14.75 0.51
N ALA A 168 -1.97 16.00 0.32
CA ALA A 168 -0.56 16.37 0.32
C ALA A 168 0.11 16.09 1.69
N GLU A 169 -0.53 16.47 2.80
CA GLU A 169 -0.02 16.23 4.14
C GLU A 169 0.09 14.72 4.46
N LEU A 170 -0.90 13.91 4.04
CA LEU A 170 -0.86 12.48 4.26
C LEU A 170 0.18 11.80 3.38
N ALA A 171 0.29 12.21 2.11
CA ALA A 171 1.33 11.70 1.20
C ALA A 171 2.73 11.95 1.78
N LEU A 172 2.98 13.17 2.31
CA LEU A 172 4.23 13.49 3.00
C LEU A 172 4.50 12.59 4.19
N ARG A 173 3.49 12.37 5.04
CA ARG A 173 3.63 11.47 6.20
C ARG A 173 3.94 10.04 5.77
N SER A 174 3.26 9.54 4.74
CA SER A 174 3.50 8.20 4.19
C SER A 174 4.88 8.09 3.57
N MET A 175 5.37 9.13 2.88
CA MET A 175 6.76 9.19 2.41
C MET A 175 7.75 9.07 3.57
N ALA A 176 7.54 9.80 4.66
CA ALA A 176 8.39 9.75 5.84
C ALA A 176 8.46 8.32 6.41
N GLN A 177 7.32 7.64 6.53
CA GLN A 177 7.26 6.26 7.01
C GLN A 177 7.98 5.28 6.08
N VAL A 178 7.70 5.35 4.77
CA VAL A 178 8.36 4.52 3.74
C VAL A 178 9.86 4.72 3.73
N CYS A 179 10.32 5.94 4.01
CA CYS A 179 11.75 6.27 4.07
C CYS A 179 12.42 5.96 5.42
N GLY A 180 11.64 5.48 6.39
CA GLY A 180 12.15 5.15 7.73
C GLY A 180 12.50 6.38 8.56
N TRP A 181 11.87 7.52 8.30
CA TRP A 181 12.03 8.71 9.13
C TRP A 181 11.14 8.57 10.36
N GLY A 182 11.77 8.64 11.54
CA GLY A 182 11.08 8.40 12.79
C GLY A 182 9.89 9.33 13.01
N ASN A 183 8.89 8.84 13.72
CA ASN A 183 7.60 9.48 14.03
C ASN A 183 7.67 10.84 14.77
N ASN A 184 8.85 11.40 15.03
CA ASN A 184 9.03 12.58 15.86
C ASN A 184 9.23 13.92 15.11
N GLN A 185 8.94 13.95 13.79
CA GLN A 185 9.01 15.21 13.06
C GLN A 185 7.73 15.48 12.27
N PRO A 186 6.68 16.05 12.89
CA PRO A 186 5.59 16.68 12.16
C PRO A 186 6.17 17.95 11.52
N GLY A 187 6.28 17.98 10.20
CA GLY A 187 6.76 19.15 9.46
C GLY A 187 8.28 19.35 9.43
N GLY A 188 9.05 18.36 9.85
CA GLY A 188 10.50 18.30 9.57
C GLY A 188 10.66 18.43 8.06
N ASP A 189 11.44 19.44 7.67
CA ASP A 189 11.60 19.96 6.33
C ASP A 189 11.61 18.81 5.30
N LEU A 190 10.61 18.79 4.41
CA LEU A 190 10.50 17.85 3.29
C LEU A 190 11.82 17.74 2.54
N ILE A 191 12.60 18.74 2.64
CA ILE A 191 13.89 18.96 2.05
C ILE A 191 14.96 18.20 2.80
N GLU A 192 14.97 18.27 4.13
CA GLU A 192 15.89 17.45 4.93
C GLU A 192 15.60 15.95 4.72
N ALA A 193 14.33 15.63 4.53
CA ALA A 193 13.87 14.31 4.19
C ALA A 193 14.33 13.86 2.80
N SER A 194 14.20 14.71 1.78
CA SER A 194 14.76 14.47 0.44
C SER A 194 16.28 14.36 0.47
N MET A 195 16.93 15.17 1.32
CA MET A 195 18.40 15.13 1.55
C MET A 195 18.88 13.79 2.10
N LYS A 196 18.14 13.20 3.05
CA LYS A 196 18.48 11.89 3.62
C LYS A 196 18.24 10.75 2.63
N LEU A 197 17.28 10.90 1.70
CA LEU A 197 17.00 9.92 0.66
C LEU A 197 18.00 9.91 -0.50
N ALA A 198 18.35 11.10 -0.97
CA ALA A 198 19.15 11.25 -2.17
C ALA A 198 20.53 10.57 -2.05
N PRO A 199 21.31 10.74 -0.95
CA PRO A 199 22.63 10.13 -0.86
C PRO A 199 22.63 8.65 -0.53
N ALA A 200 21.62 8.19 0.21
CA ALA A 200 21.63 6.83 0.78
C ALA A 200 21.17 5.73 -0.18
N LYS A 201 20.37 6.05 -1.22
CA LYS A 201 19.69 5.04 -2.06
C LYS A 201 19.81 5.28 -3.58
N GLY A 202 20.72 6.11 -4.06
CA GLY A 202 21.07 6.24 -5.49
C GLY A 202 19.92 6.72 -6.39
N GLU A 203 19.64 5.99 -7.49
CA GLU A 203 18.66 6.35 -8.52
C GLU A 203 17.26 6.75 -8.04
N PRO A 204 16.63 6.06 -7.07
CA PRO A 204 15.30 6.46 -6.61
C PRO A 204 15.28 7.86 -5.97
N GLY A 205 16.32 8.25 -5.23
CA GLY A 205 16.42 9.60 -4.66
C GLY A 205 16.52 10.68 -5.73
N VAL A 206 17.23 10.42 -6.82
CA VAL A 206 17.32 11.33 -7.99
C VAL A 206 15.96 11.54 -8.63
N LEU A 207 15.20 10.48 -8.85
CA LEU A 207 13.86 10.56 -9.46
C LEU A 207 12.87 11.33 -8.57
N VAL A 208 12.95 11.16 -7.25
CA VAL A 208 12.16 11.93 -6.28
C VAL A 208 12.46 13.41 -6.41
N LEU A 209 13.74 13.79 -6.35
CA LEU A 209 14.17 15.19 -6.46
C LEU A 209 13.81 15.79 -7.83
N ALA A 210 13.95 15.02 -8.92
CA ALA A 210 13.55 15.45 -10.25
C ALA A 210 12.05 15.81 -10.33
N LYS A 211 11.16 15.02 -9.70
CA LYS A 211 9.74 15.34 -9.62
C LYS A 211 9.46 16.59 -8.78
N LEU A 212 10.21 16.81 -7.69
CA LEU A 212 10.07 18.00 -6.84
C LEU A 212 10.43 19.30 -7.58
N LEU A 213 11.18 19.26 -8.69
CA LEU A 213 11.41 20.42 -9.56
C LEU A 213 10.12 20.98 -10.18
N LYS A 214 9.03 20.21 -10.18
CA LYS A 214 7.70 20.63 -10.68
C LYS A 214 6.74 21.01 -9.55
N ASN A 215 7.19 21.10 -8.31
CA ASN A 215 6.35 21.44 -7.18
C ASN A 215 5.75 22.85 -7.32
N ILE A 216 4.54 23.06 -6.75
CA ILE A 216 3.87 24.36 -6.76
C ILE A 216 4.66 25.43 -5.97
N ASP A 217 5.34 25.02 -4.90
CA ASP A 217 6.15 25.87 -4.05
C ASP A 217 7.55 26.10 -4.65
N ALA A 218 7.93 27.35 -4.86
CA ALA A 218 9.22 27.71 -5.44
C ALA A 218 10.40 27.31 -4.53
N GLU A 219 10.26 27.41 -3.20
CA GLU A 219 11.32 27.02 -2.25
C GLU A 219 11.63 25.51 -2.36
N VAL A 220 10.58 24.69 -2.55
CA VAL A 220 10.75 23.24 -2.76
C VAL A 220 11.50 22.98 -4.07
N ARG A 221 11.17 23.70 -5.16
CA ARG A 221 11.87 23.54 -6.45
C ARG A 221 13.34 23.96 -6.36
N ILE A 222 13.63 25.11 -5.70
CA ILE A 222 15.01 25.60 -5.47
C ILE A 222 15.83 24.54 -4.76
N LYS A 223 15.34 24.06 -3.64
CA LYS A 223 16.06 23.09 -2.82
C LYS A 223 16.23 21.75 -3.51
N ALA A 224 15.24 21.29 -4.29
CA ALA A 224 15.38 20.09 -5.12
C ALA A 224 16.52 20.24 -6.14
N ALA A 225 16.64 21.39 -6.81
CA ALA A 225 17.73 21.68 -7.73
C ALA A 225 19.11 21.68 -7.03
N ILE A 226 19.21 22.36 -5.87
CA ILE A 226 20.46 22.41 -5.07
C ILE A 226 20.90 21.00 -4.69
N LEU A 227 19.99 20.14 -4.25
CA LEU A 227 20.29 18.77 -3.85
C LEU A 227 20.75 17.91 -5.03
N LEU A 228 20.08 18.00 -6.17
CA LEU A 228 20.52 17.32 -7.39
C LEU A 228 21.93 17.73 -7.78
N GLY A 229 22.23 19.03 -7.72
CA GLY A 229 23.57 19.54 -7.94
C GLY A 229 24.61 19.01 -6.95
N GLY A 230 24.24 18.89 -5.67
CA GLY A 230 25.09 18.30 -4.63
C GLY A 230 25.41 16.81 -4.84
N MET A 231 24.56 16.08 -5.57
CA MET A 231 24.79 14.69 -5.94
C MET A 231 25.78 14.53 -7.11
N GLY A 232 26.07 15.61 -7.84
CA GLY A 232 27.00 15.61 -8.98
C GLY A 232 26.57 14.61 -10.07
N PRO A 233 27.51 13.91 -10.74
CA PRO A 233 27.23 13.01 -11.85
C PRO A 233 26.21 11.91 -11.56
N LYS A 234 25.99 11.55 -10.29
CA LYS A 234 24.97 10.56 -9.89
C LYS A 234 23.55 11.03 -10.20
N ALA A 235 23.32 12.34 -10.31
CA ALA A 235 22.04 12.93 -10.63
C ALA A 235 21.79 13.09 -12.15
N SER A 236 22.61 12.52 -13.01
CA SER A 236 22.50 12.66 -14.49
C SER A 236 21.12 12.31 -15.04
N LYS A 237 20.39 11.42 -14.40
CA LYS A 237 19.00 11.05 -14.80
C LYS A 237 17.99 12.17 -14.56
N ALA A 238 18.30 13.19 -13.76
CA ALA A 238 17.43 14.35 -13.54
C ALA A 238 17.70 15.51 -14.54
N MET A 239 18.62 15.33 -15.47
CA MET A 239 18.98 16.38 -16.43
C MET A 239 17.79 16.93 -17.23
N PRO A 240 16.85 16.11 -17.73
CA PRO A 240 15.70 16.62 -18.47
C PRO A 240 14.82 17.57 -17.61
N GLU A 241 14.59 17.23 -16.36
CA GLU A 241 13.79 18.03 -15.42
C GLU A 241 14.51 19.31 -15.01
N LEU A 242 15.81 19.25 -14.78
CA LEU A 242 16.64 20.43 -14.51
C LEU A 242 16.68 21.39 -15.72
N GLN A 243 16.76 20.86 -16.92
CA GLN A 243 16.65 21.68 -18.15
C GLN A 243 15.28 22.34 -18.27
N GLY A 244 14.21 21.63 -17.88
CA GLY A 244 12.87 22.20 -17.80
C GLY A 244 12.77 23.33 -16.76
N ALA A 245 13.43 23.18 -15.62
CA ALA A 245 13.48 24.19 -14.55
C ALA A 245 14.22 25.49 -14.92
N LEU A 246 15.04 25.48 -15.98
CA LEU A 246 15.62 26.72 -16.54
C LEU A 246 14.58 27.66 -17.14
N GLN A 247 13.35 27.21 -17.33
CA GLN A 247 12.21 28.00 -17.81
C GLN A 247 11.20 28.32 -16.71
N ASP A 248 11.61 28.19 -15.43
CA ASP A 248 10.75 28.48 -14.31
C ASP A 248 10.41 29.98 -14.23
N LYS A 249 9.21 30.28 -13.71
CA LYS A 249 8.78 31.66 -13.47
C LYS A 249 9.54 32.37 -12.34
N ASN A 250 10.27 31.65 -11.52
CA ASN A 250 11.02 32.14 -10.38
C ASN A 250 12.53 32.11 -10.70
N GLU A 251 13.19 33.26 -10.74
CA GLU A 251 14.60 33.42 -11.09
C GLU A 251 15.52 32.57 -10.20
N LYS A 252 15.24 32.45 -8.90
CA LYS A 252 16.06 31.64 -7.97
C LYS A 252 15.98 30.14 -8.30
N VAL A 253 14.87 29.68 -8.89
CA VAL A 253 14.77 28.28 -9.38
C VAL A 253 15.64 28.10 -10.60
N ILE A 254 15.65 29.08 -11.51
CA ILE A 254 16.50 29.06 -12.72
C ILE A 254 17.96 29.01 -12.32
N ASP A 255 18.39 29.88 -11.39
CA ASP A 255 19.77 29.93 -10.91
C ASP A 255 20.19 28.59 -10.27
N ALA A 256 19.36 28.07 -9.39
CA ALA A 256 19.62 26.79 -8.72
C ALA A 256 19.69 25.60 -9.71
N ALA A 257 18.82 25.59 -10.72
CA ALA A 257 18.83 24.56 -11.74
C ALA A 257 20.09 24.67 -12.66
N PHE A 258 20.49 25.89 -13.01
CA PHE A 258 21.69 26.14 -13.78
C PHE A 258 22.94 25.65 -13.04
N ASP A 259 23.09 26.04 -11.77
CA ASP A 259 24.18 25.59 -10.91
C ASP A 259 24.22 24.07 -10.75
N ALA A 260 23.05 23.44 -10.63
CA ALA A 260 22.96 22.00 -10.54
C ALA A 260 23.44 21.31 -11.83
N ILE A 261 23.02 21.82 -12.99
CA ILE A 261 23.45 21.31 -14.31
C ILE A 261 24.96 21.38 -14.45
N LEU A 262 25.59 22.48 -14.04
CA LEU A 262 27.05 22.64 -14.10
C LEU A 262 27.77 21.62 -13.22
N LYS A 263 27.23 21.30 -12.04
CA LYS A 263 27.81 20.32 -11.12
C LYS A 263 27.58 18.86 -11.54
N ILE A 264 26.54 18.58 -12.31
CA ILE A 264 26.18 17.23 -12.79
C ILE A 264 26.93 16.89 -14.09
N LYS A 265 27.12 17.86 -14.97
CA LYS A 265 27.98 17.67 -16.14
C LYS A 265 29.44 17.70 -15.71
N PRO A 266 30.21 16.65 -16.06
CA PRO A 266 31.65 16.64 -15.81
C PRO A 266 32.36 17.70 -16.67
#